data_b312c7f9c6568ac38b8ddd451f000b9f
#
_entry.id   b312c7f9c6568ac38b8ddd451f000b9f
#
_cell.length_a   1.000
_cell.length_b   1.000
_cell.length_c   1.000
_cell.angle_alpha   90.00
_cell.angle_beta   90.00
_cell.angle_gamma   90.00
#
_symmetry.space_group_name_H-M   'P 1'
#
loop_
_entity.id
_entity.type
_entity.pdbx_description
1 polymer ?
#
loop_
_entity_poly.entity_id
_entity_poly.type
_entity_poly.pdbx_seq_one_letter_code
_entity_poly.pdbx_strand_id
1 'polypeptide(L)'
;MLGIVLPFFSATCATEPDSLLLNDSTANLPFQITFITPMGTNGTLSPKMTSHISLNVVAGYNGGVQGIEVGGFANVLEYDMQGGQFAGFANVVRGDMKGIQAAGFSNYVHGSADGLMAAGFTNHSNKSSLALQAAGFSNQCLGSSVGAQCAGFVNFAKDSVTGLQAAGFANYSGDKTLALQAAGFGNVAKGDLDGAQVAGFGNTSVGDVRGVQAAGFGNACNDLTGAQFSGFINFANKVNGSQVGFINIADSFEQGAPIGFLSFVKNGYRNYSLGVNEIGWAEFQFRTGTERFHNVFAVALNPIPNSSSWAFGYGIGSKVLDTDKSDVIIDLVAYQVQEKKLFTNTYNALYRISAKYEYHSKANRFAIWGGPSLNLHQSAYQTFDGNAFKSKLSPYTILEDKGTYVHSKFWVGAQVGVSF
;
A
#
# COMPACT_ATOMS: atom_id res chain seq x y z
N MET A 1 -17.46 7.07 -6.33
CA MET A 1 -16.71 8.31 -6.58
C MET A 1 -17.37 9.42 -5.78
N LEU A 2 -16.92 9.66 -4.56
CA LEU A 2 -17.43 10.75 -3.72
C LEU A 2 -16.34 11.84 -3.70
N GLY A 3 -16.58 12.92 -4.45
CA GLY A 3 -15.70 14.07 -4.46
C GLY A 3 -15.92 14.89 -3.18
N ILE A 4 -14.99 14.82 -2.26
CA ILE A 4 -14.91 15.80 -1.16
C ILE A 4 -14.26 17.05 -1.72
N VAL A 5 -15.08 18.03 -2.07
CA VAL A 5 -14.62 19.38 -2.40
C VAL A 5 -14.44 20.15 -1.09
N LEU A 6 -13.20 20.32 -0.67
CA LEU A 6 -12.86 21.31 0.35
C LEU A 6 -12.95 22.71 -0.28
N PRO A 7 -13.61 23.70 0.36
CA PRO A 7 -13.64 25.05 -0.16
C PRO A 7 -12.26 25.68 0.02
N PHE A 8 -11.51 25.75 -1.06
CA PHE A 8 -10.34 26.61 -1.12
C PHE A 8 -10.81 28.08 -1.19
N PHE A 9 -10.32 28.89 -0.30
CA PHE A 9 -10.36 30.33 -0.46
C PHE A 9 -9.65 30.67 -1.78
N SER A 10 -10.43 30.94 -2.82
CA SER A 10 -9.92 31.53 -4.06
C SER A 10 -9.61 32.99 -3.81
N ALA A 11 -8.36 33.31 -3.48
CA ALA A 11 -7.86 34.62 -3.71
C ALA A 11 -7.80 34.81 -5.23
N THR A 12 -8.68 35.61 -5.80
CA THR A 12 -8.65 36.02 -7.18
C THR A 12 -7.31 36.70 -7.45
N CYS A 13 -6.43 35.98 -8.15
CA CYS A 13 -5.19 36.54 -8.65
C CYS A 13 -5.56 37.52 -9.77
N ALA A 14 -5.39 38.81 -9.52
CA ALA A 14 -5.40 39.82 -10.57
C ALA A 14 -4.25 39.47 -11.52
N THR A 15 -4.53 39.37 -12.81
CA THR A 15 -3.54 39.23 -13.88
C THR A 15 -2.62 40.44 -13.85
N GLU A 16 -1.37 40.23 -13.44
CA GLU A 16 -0.35 41.27 -13.54
C GLU A 16 0.10 41.46 -15.00
N PRO A 17 0.36 42.71 -15.42
CA PRO A 17 1.01 42.98 -16.68
C PRO A 17 2.48 42.57 -16.66
N ASP A 18 2.98 42.17 -17.83
CA ASP A 18 4.34 41.72 -18.12
C ASP A 18 5.43 42.47 -17.35
N SER A 19 6.33 41.66 -16.81
CA SER A 19 7.54 42.09 -16.11
C SER A 19 8.40 43.03 -16.94
N LEU A 20 8.29 44.30 -16.67
CA LEU A 20 9.39 45.24 -16.91
C LEU A 20 10.54 44.81 -15.94
N LEU A 21 11.61 44.30 -16.51
CA LEU A 21 12.90 44.12 -15.86
C LEU A 21 13.40 45.50 -15.36
N LEU A 22 12.94 45.88 -14.20
CA LEU A 22 13.58 46.94 -13.43
C LEU A 22 14.72 46.28 -12.65
N ASN A 23 15.90 46.54 -13.18
CA ASN A 23 17.17 46.35 -12.45
C ASN A 23 17.23 47.42 -11.34
N ASP A 24 16.36 47.33 -10.36
CA ASP A 24 16.30 48.24 -9.23
C ASP A 24 17.20 47.61 -8.14
N SER A 25 18.43 48.10 -8.06
CA SER A 25 19.34 47.84 -6.97
C SER A 25 18.67 48.25 -5.66
N THR A 26 18.09 47.30 -4.94
CA THR A 26 17.60 47.53 -3.60
C THR A 26 18.75 48.01 -2.73
N ALA A 27 18.60 49.16 -2.08
CA ALA A 27 19.63 49.65 -1.18
C ALA A 27 19.79 48.69 -0.04
N ASN A 28 21.02 48.19 0.16
CA ASN A 28 21.36 47.28 1.26
C ASN A 28 21.64 48.10 2.53
N LEU A 29 20.92 47.76 3.59
CA LEU A 29 21.03 48.38 4.89
C LEU A 29 21.57 47.35 5.91
N PRO A 30 22.51 47.74 6.77
CA PRO A 30 23.00 46.84 7.79
C PRO A 30 21.92 46.46 8.81
N PHE A 31 20.96 47.36 9.05
CA PHE A 31 20.01 47.21 10.14
C PHE A 31 18.72 48.03 9.91
N GLN A 32 17.59 47.49 10.35
CA GLN A 32 16.34 48.21 10.47
C GLN A 32 15.53 47.80 11.70
N ILE A 33 14.76 48.77 12.25
CA ILE A 33 13.73 48.52 13.25
C ILE A 33 12.41 49.06 12.75
N THR A 34 11.33 48.26 12.88
CA THR A 34 9.99 48.65 12.49
C THR A 34 9.02 48.28 13.63
N PHE A 35 8.16 49.19 14.03
CA PHE A 35 7.04 48.85 14.94
C PHE A 35 5.96 48.13 14.14
N ILE A 36 5.43 48.80 13.13
CA ILE A 36 4.58 48.26 12.06
C ILE A 36 4.80 49.16 10.83
N THR A 37 5.04 48.58 9.63
CA THR A 37 5.28 49.38 8.43
C THR A 37 4.08 50.30 8.14
N PRO A 38 4.27 51.64 7.91
CA PRO A 38 5.53 52.32 7.68
C PRO A 38 6.19 52.94 8.94
N MET A 39 5.76 52.65 10.12
CA MET A 39 6.31 53.19 11.36
C MET A 39 7.64 52.46 11.73
N GLY A 40 8.71 52.86 11.11
CA GLY A 40 10.04 52.30 11.30
C GLY A 40 11.15 53.18 10.69
N THR A 41 12.38 52.71 10.78
CA THR A 41 13.58 53.42 10.32
C THR A 41 13.56 53.80 8.86
N ASN A 42 12.89 52.96 8.01
CA ASN A 42 12.84 53.14 6.56
C ASN A 42 11.50 53.70 6.04
N GLY A 43 10.50 53.86 6.95
CA GLY A 43 9.21 54.42 6.59
C GLY A 43 8.53 53.70 5.44
N THR A 44 7.99 54.46 4.48
CA THR A 44 7.32 53.96 3.27
C THR A 44 8.28 53.32 2.24
N LEU A 45 9.59 53.51 2.38
CA LEU A 45 10.61 52.93 1.50
C LEU A 45 11.01 51.51 1.91
N SER A 46 10.56 51.05 3.07
CA SER A 46 10.91 49.71 3.62
C SER A 46 10.73 48.56 2.61
N PRO A 47 9.64 48.50 1.79
CA PRO A 47 9.48 47.42 0.80
C PRO A 47 10.48 47.45 -0.37
N LYS A 48 11.29 48.53 -0.49
CA LYS A 48 12.33 48.67 -1.51
C LYS A 48 13.73 48.50 -0.93
N MET A 49 13.86 48.18 0.36
CA MET A 49 15.14 48.04 1.08
C MET A 49 15.40 46.62 1.49
N THR A 50 16.65 46.16 1.28
CA THR A 50 17.12 44.86 1.79
C THR A 50 17.94 45.12 3.04
N SER A 51 17.72 44.33 4.09
CA SER A 51 18.41 44.49 5.38
C SER A 51 19.18 43.23 5.74
N HIS A 52 20.34 43.42 6.45
CA HIS A 52 21.01 42.25 7.06
C HIS A 52 20.34 41.85 8.38
N ILE A 53 19.97 42.83 9.19
CA ILE A 53 19.19 42.59 10.42
C ILE A 53 17.92 43.42 10.37
N SER A 54 16.78 42.76 10.54
CA SER A 54 15.47 43.38 10.58
C SER A 54 14.71 42.96 11.85
N LEU A 55 14.32 43.97 12.64
CA LEU A 55 13.53 43.74 13.85
C LEU A 55 12.15 44.42 13.69
N ASN A 56 11.10 43.63 13.69
CA ASN A 56 9.73 44.07 13.53
C ASN A 56 8.96 43.83 14.84
N VAL A 57 8.64 44.87 15.61
CA VAL A 57 8.00 44.71 16.92
C VAL A 57 6.62 44.03 16.76
N VAL A 58 5.80 44.49 15.81
CA VAL A 58 4.52 43.86 15.46
C VAL A 58 4.64 43.20 14.10
N ALA A 59 4.76 43.98 13.03
CA ALA A 59 4.82 43.46 11.68
C ALA A 59 5.70 44.34 10.77
N GLY A 60 6.52 43.67 9.95
CA GLY A 60 7.36 44.34 8.94
C GLY A 60 6.97 43.96 7.52
N TYR A 61 6.97 44.99 6.63
CA TYR A 61 6.92 44.76 5.20
C TYR A 61 8.20 45.36 4.57
N ASN A 62 9.09 44.49 4.18
CA ASN A 62 10.47 44.84 3.77
C ASN A 62 10.72 44.37 2.33
N GLY A 63 11.75 44.94 1.68
CA GLY A 63 12.15 44.49 0.34
C GLY A 63 12.71 43.09 0.38
N GLY A 64 13.81 42.90 1.12
CA GLY A 64 14.43 41.58 1.26
C GLY A 64 15.23 41.49 2.54
N VAL A 65 15.73 40.27 2.82
CA VAL A 65 16.64 40.03 3.96
C VAL A 65 17.82 39.17 3.52
N GLN A 66 19.03 39.63 3.88
CA GLN A 66 20.30 38.93 3.72
C GLN A 66 20.94 38.72 5.11
N GLY A 67 20.30 37.95 5.96
CA GLY A 67 20.71 37.73 7.35
C GLY A 67 19.57 37.28 8.22
N ILE A 68 19.14 38.08 9.20
CA ILE A 68 18.11 37.68 10.15
C ILE A 68 16.97 38.69 10.20
N GLU A 69 15.73 38.22 10.10
CA GLU A 69 14.53 38.99 10.36
C GLU A 69 13.70 38.34 11.47
N VAL A 70 13.34 39.16 12.46
CA VAL A 70 12.48 38.74 13.58
C VAL A 70 11.28 39.66 13.68
N GLY A 71 10.08 39.08 13.71
CA GLY A 71 8.83 39.79 13.88
C GLY A 71 7.99 39.24 15.02
N GLY A 72 7.40 40.13 15.82
CA GLY A 72 6.52 39.72 16.93
C GLY A 72 5.27 39.01 16.43
N PHE A 73 4.67 39.49 15.34
CA PHE A 73 3.48 38.86 14.72
C PHE A 73 3.77 38.37 13.29
N ALA A 74 4.16 39.24 12.36
CA ALA A 74 4.34 38.85 10.99
C ALA A 74 5.54 39.54 10.30
N ASN A 75 6.17 38.83 9.37
CA ASN A 75 7.17 39.38 8.46
C ASN A 75 6.69 39.15 7.00
N VAL A 76 6.83 40.16 6.18
CA VAL A 76 6.53 40.11 4.74
C VAL A 76 7.71 40.63 3.97
N LEU A 77 8.21 39.88 3.01
CA LEU A 77 9.26 40.29 2.07
C LEU A 77 8.73 40.37 0.66
N GLU A 78 9.00 41.50 -0.03
CA GLU A 78 8.63 41.70 -1.44
C GLU A 78 9.50 40.88 -2.39
N TYR A 79 10.79 40.70 -2.05
CA TYR A 79 11.78 39.96 -2.83
C TYR A 79 12.28 38.75 -2.08
N ASP A 80 13.55 38.39 -2.32
CA ASP A 80 14.15 37.17 -1.80
C ASP A 80 14.53 37.27 -0.32
N MET A 81 14.61 36.10 0.28
CA MET A 81 15.12 35.87 1.63
C MET A 81 16.37 35.00 1.57
N GLN A 82 17.46 35.49 2.20
CA GLN A 82 18.66 34.70 2.45
C GLN A 82 19.01 34.77 3.94
N GLY A 83 18.98 33.63 4.65
CA GLY A 83 19.31 33.56 6.07
C GLY A 83 18.14 33.05 6.91
N GLY A 84 17.71 33.83 7.92
CA GLY A 84 16.66 33.41 8.86
C GLY A 84 15.50 34.40 8.95
N GLN A 85 14.25 33.90 8.90
CA GLN A 85 13.04 34.69 9.13
C GLN A 85 12.18 34.01 10.21
N PHE A 86 11.89 34.75 11.26
CA PHE A 86 11.20 34.24 12.45
C PHE A 86 10.00 35.15 12.80
N ALA A 87 8.82 34.57 12.97
CA ALA A 87 7.63 35.33 13.36
C ALA A 87 6.80 34.58 14.40
N GLY A 88 6.14 35.33 15.25
CA GLY A 88 5.19 34.75 16.21
C GLY A 88 3.98 34.10 15.52
N PHE A 89 3.50 34.68 14.39
CA PHE A 89 2.36 34.14 13.66
C PHE A 89 2.71 33.73 12.23
N ALA A 90 3.17 34.63 11.34
CA ALA A 90 3.36 34.27 9.95
C ALA A 90 4.58 34.92 9.29
N ASN A 91 5.24 34.19 8.40
CA ASN A 91 6.25 34.69 7.48
C ASN A 91 5.74 34.55 6.03
N VAL A 92 5.96 35.58 5.23
CA VAL A 92 5.62 35.63 3.81
C VAL A 92 6.82 36.12 3.02
N VAL A 93 7.25 35.36 2.02
CA VAL A 93 8.29 35.73 1.07
C VAL A 93 7.68 35.66 -0.33
N ARG A 94 7.65 36.79 -1.05
CA ARG A 94 7.14 36.85 -2.43
C ARG A 94 8.16 36.38 -3.47
N GLY A 95 9.46 36.50 -3.15
CA GLY A 95 10.55 35.94 -3.92
C GLY A 95 10.90 34.51 -3.55
N ASP A 96 12.16 34.13 -3.76
CA ASP A 96 12.71 32.85 -3.36
C ASP A 96 13.21 32.90 -1.89
N MET A 97 13.14 31.78 -1.23
CA MET A 97 13.64 31.61 0.14
C MET A 97 14.87 30.71 0.14
N LYS A 98 15.94 31.15 0.80
CA LYS A 98 17.14 30.35 1.06
C LYS A 98 17.58 30.48 2.51
N GLY A 99 17.45 29.41 3.28
CA GLY A 99 17.82 29.37 4.68
C GLY A 99 16.74 28.81 5.61
N ILE A 100 16.38 29.54 6.67
CA ILE A 100 15.45 29.05 7.70
C ILE A 100 14.25 29.98 7.82
N GLN A 101 13.05 29.43 7.75
CA GLN A 101 11.82 30.14 8.01
C GLN A 101 11.01 29.45 9.11
N ALA A 102 10.73 30.16 10.20
CA ALA A 102 9.96 29.58 11.31
C ALA A 102 8.86 30.53 11.78
N ALA A 103 7.64 30.01 11.93
CA ALA A 103 6.48 30.75 12.39
C ALA A 103 5.59 29.94 13.33
N GLY A 104 4.94 30.65 14.24
CA GLY A 104 3.97 30.00 15.14
C GLY A 104 2.75 29.44 14.41
N PHE A 105 2.33 30.04 13.27
CA PHE A 105 1.19 29.55 12.49
C PHE A 105 1.59 29.14 11.08
N SER A 106 2.07 30.05 10.21
CA SER A 106 2.30 29.72 8.81
C SER A 106 3.55 30.35 8.19
N ASN A 107 4.18 29.60 7.27
CA ASN A 107 5.18 30.10 6.36
C ASN A 107 4.65 30.00 4.92
N TYR A 108 4.78 31.09 4.16
CA TYR A 108 4.39 31.16 2.76
C TYR A 108 5.54 31.68 1.90
N VAL A 109 5.93 30.92 0.88
CA VAL A 109 6.94 31.30 -0.11
C VAL A 109 6.30 31.25 -1.49
N HIS A 110 6.24 32.40 -2.17
CA HIS A 110 5.70 32.46 -3.53
C HIS A 110 6.68 31.88 -4.58
N GLY A 111 7.96 31.97 -4.31
CA GLY A 111 9.02 31.37 -5.11
C GLY A 111 9.35 29.93 -4.69
N SER A 112 10.61 29.57 -4.93
CA SER A 112 11.20 28.31 -4.47
C SER A 112 11.67 28.41 -3.01
N ALA A 113 11.58 27.31 -2.28
CA ALA A 113 12.04 27.23 -0.91
C ALA A 113 13.27 26.31 -0.84
N ASP A 114 14.39 26.82 -0.34
CA ASP A 114 15.63 26.07 -0.12
C ASP A 114 16.08 26.19 1.34
N GLY A 115 16.07 25.08 2.07
CA GLY A 115 16.51 25.02 3.47
C GLY A 115 15.52 24.40 4.45
N LEU A 116 15.09 25.15 5.47
CA LEU A 116 14.18 24.67 6.51
C LEU A 116 12.93 25.55 6.62
N MET A 117 11.76 24.96 6.58
CA MET A 117 10.49 25.62 6.91
C MET A 117 9.82 24.92 8.07
N ALA A 118 9.58 25.63 9.18
CA ALA A 118 8.90 25.12 10.35
C ALA A 118 7.69 25.98 10.73
N ALA A 119 6.51 25.39 10.83
CA ALA A 119 5.29 26.11 11.18
C ALA A 119 4.41 25.32 12.14
N GLY A 120 3.73 26.02 13.05
CA GLY A 120 2.75 25.39 13.92
C GLY A 120 1.55 24.83 13.16
N PHE A 121 1.17 25.43 12.02
CA PHE A 121 0.04 24.96 11.21
C PHE A 121 0.44 24.55 9.78
N THR A 122 0.95 25.46 8.94
CA THR A 122 1.22 25.10 7.54
C THR A 122 2.49 25.75 6.96
N ASN A 123 3.20 25.01 6.12
CA ASN A 123 4.21 25.54 5.21
C ASN A 123 3.68 25.45 3.77
N HIS A 124 3.91 26.50 2.99
CA HIS A 124 3.49 26.58 1.60
C HIS A 124 4.59 27.15 0.71
N SER A 125 4.88 26.49 -0.42
CA SER A 125 5.73 27.00 -1.50
C SER A 125 5.02 26.86 -2.84
N ASN A 126 4.99 27.94 -3.64
CA ASN A 126 4.33 27.92 -4.96
C ASN A 126 5.19 27.26 -6.05
N LYS A 127 6.49 27.18 -5.84
CA LYS A 127 7.41 26.48 -6.75
C LYS A 127 8.04 25.29 -6.04
N SER A 128 9.13 24.77 -6.59
CA SER A 128 9.82 23.63 -6.01
C SER A 128 10.40 23.92 -4.62
N SER A 129 10.48 22.88 -3.82
CA SER A 129 11.06 22.93 -2.49
C SER A 129 12.24 21.96 -2.40
N LEU A 130 13.44 22.49 -2.14
CA LEU A 130 14.62 21.72 -1.73
C LEU A 130 14.81 21.94 -0.23
N ALA A 131 13.91 21.36 0.57
CA ALA A 131 13.79 21.74 1.97
C ALA A 131 13.38 20.58 2.87
N LEU A 132 13.66 20.78 4.16
CA LEU A 132 12.95 20.10 5.24
C LEU A 132 11.74 20.96 5.63
N GLN A 133 10.53 20.45 5.40
CA GLN A 133 9.29 21.11 5.79
C GLN A 133 8.66 20.37 6.96
N ALA A 134 8.45 21.05 8.08
CA ALA A 134 7.79 20.52 9.26
C ALA A 134 6.59 21.40 9.66
N ALA A 135 5.40 20.82 9.71
CA ALA A 135 4.18 21.54 10.06
C ALA A 135 3.27 20.72 10.98
N GLY A 136 2.58 21.42 11.87
CA GLY A 136 1.58 20.76 12.73
C GLY A 136 0.39 20.21 11.95
N PHE A 137 0.00 20.86 10.83
CA PHE A 137 -1.12 20.40 10.00
C PHE A 137 -0.68 19.99 8.59
N SER A 138 -0.13 20.90 7.77
CA SER A 138 0.17 20.53 6.39
C SER A 138 1.44 21.16 5.82
N ASN A 139 2.13 20.44 4.94
CA ASN A 139 3.13 20.98 4.03
C ASN A 139 2.59 20.91 2.60
N GLN A 140 2.66 22.03 1.86
CA GLN A 140 2.20 22.14 0.49
C GLN A 140 3.31 22.68 -0.40
N CYS A 141 3.62 21.95 -1.46
CA CYS A 141 4.55 22.35 -2.50
C CYS A 141 3.83 22.29 -3.86
N LEU A 142 3.67 23.42 -4.55
CA LEU A 142 3.03 23.46 -5.88
C LEU A 142 4.00 23.15 -7.02
N GLY A 143 5.21 22.72 -6.72
CA GLY A 143 6.20 22.15 -7.62
C GLY A 143 6.69 20.80 -7.09
N SER A 144 7.93 20.46 -7.43
CA SER A 144 8.60 19.26 -6.93
C SER A 144 9.14 19.46 -5.51
N SER A 145 9.04 18.43 -4.68
CA SER A 145 9.57 18.40 -3.33
C SER A 145 10.78 17.48 -3.25
N VAL A 146 11.93 18.04 -2.83
CA VAL A 146 13.16 17.30 -2.60
C VAL A 146 13.56 17.48 -1.14
N GLY A 147 13.83 16.38 -0.43
CA GLY A 147 14.15 16.40 0.99
C GLY A 147 13.10 15.72 1.84
N ALA A 148 12.56 16.40 2.86
CA ALA A 148 11.56 15.78 3.72
C ALA A 148 10.37 16.70 3.99
N GLN A 149 9.17 16.14 3.95
CA GLN A 149 7.94 16.78 4.40
C GLN A 149 7.34 15.97 5.55
N CYS A 150 7.24 16.59 6.72
CA CYS A 150 6.66 16.00 7.92
C CYS A 150 5.47 16.84 8.38
N ALA A 151 4.28 16.26 8.39
CA ALA A 151 3.05 16.96 8.78
C ALA A 151 2.20 16.14 9.74
N GLY A 152 1.51 16.83 10.64
CA GLY A 152 0.54 16.17 11.51
C GLY A 152 -0.66 15.61 10.73
N PHE A 153 -1.02 16.21 9.59
CA PHE A 153 -2.18 15.75 8.79
C PHE A 153 -1.81 15.39 7.35
N VAL A 154 -1.36 16.33 6.50
CA VAL A 154 -1.14 16.06 5.07
C VAL A 154 0.15 16.67 4.54
N ASN A 155 0.87 15.90 3.73
CA ASN A 155 1.89 16.42 2.81
C ASN A 155 1.38 16.36 1.37
N PHE A 156 1.56 17.46 0.64
CA PHE A 156 1.15 17.60 -0.75
C PHE A 156 2.31 18.14 -1.58
N ALA A 157 2.67 17.44 -2.64
CA ALA A 157 3.52 17.94 -3.72
C ALA A 157 2.77 17.78 -5.04
N LYS A 158 2.64 18.88 -5.79
CA LYS A 158 1.91 18.88 -7.06
C LYS A 158 2.64 18.09 -8.15
N ASP A 159 3.97 18.16 -8.13
CA ASP A 159 4.84 17.46 -9.08
C ASP A 159 5.54 16.26 -8.37
N SER A 160 6.81 16.02 -8.69
CA SER A 160 7.56 14.88 -8.16
C SER A 160 7.98 15.03 -6.70
N VAL A 161 8.21 13.89 -6.05
CA VAL A 161 8.76 13.83 -4.69
C VAL A 161 10.03 12.99 -4.68
N THR A 162 11.09 13.54 -4.05
CA THR A 162 12.34 12.81 -3.80
C THR A 162 12.71 12.92 -2.33
N GLY A 163 12.80 11.79 -1.61
CA GLY A 163 13.20 11.73 -0.21
C GLY A 163 12.15 11.15 0.71
N LEU A 164 11.52 11.94 1.59
CA LEU A 164 10.58 11.47 2.60
C LEU A 164 9.30 12.32 2.63
N GLN A 165 8.14 11.66 2.66
CA GLN A 165 6.89 12.27 3.11
C GLN A 165 6.32 11.44 4.28
N ALA A 166 6.15 12.08 5.44
CA ALA A 166 5.56 11.48 6.62
C ALA A 166 4.37 12.32 7.11
N ALA A 167 3.18 11.73 7.17
CA ALA A 167 1.96 12.42 7.58
C ALA A 167 1.11 11.59 8.53
N GLY A 168 0.42 12.26 9.45
CA GLY A 168 -0.54 11.59 10.31
C GLY A 168 -1.74 11.03 9.55
N PHE A 169 -2.17 11.68 8.45
CA PHE A 169 -3.28 11.21 7.63
C PHE A 169 -2.85 10.77 6.23
N ALA A 170 -2.36 11.66 5.36
CA ALA A 170 -2.09 11.30 3.97
C ALA A 170 -0.88 12.02 3.34
N ASN A 171 -0.24 11.34 2.40
CA ASN A 171 0.75 11.91 1.51
C ASN A 171 0.27 11.87 0.05
N TYR A 172 0.55 12.92 -0.70
CA TYR A 172 0.24 13.03 -2.12
C TYR A 172 1.46 13.49 -2.92
N SER A 173 1.73 12.79 -4.02
CA SER A 173 2.68 13.17 -5.07
C SER A 173 1.97 13.20 -6.42
N GLY A 174 2.08 14.31 -7.14
CA GLY A 174 1.40 14.50 -8.43
C GLY A 174 2.10 13.86 -9.61
N ASP A 175 3.35 13.44 -9.46
CA ASP A 175 4.17 12.82 -10.50
C ASP A 175 5.09 11.76 -9.87
N LYS A 176 6.24 11.48 -10.51
CA LYS A 176 7.19 10.47 -10.07
C LYS A 176 7.60 10.64 -8.60
N THR A 177 7.61 9.52 -7.90
CA THR A 177 7.98 9.45 -6.49
C THR A 177 9.22 8.59 -6.32
N LEU A 178 10.33 9.20 -5.93
CA LEU A 178 11.57 8.53 -5.51
C LEU A 178 11.72 8.71 -4.01
N ALA A 179 10.92 8.00 -3.22
CA ALA A 179 10.75 8.34 -1.81
C ALA A 179 10.23 7.18 -0.95
N LEU A 180 10.33 7.40 0.36
CA LEU A 180 9.50 6.74 1.35
C LEU A 180 8.29 7.64 1.67
N GLN A 181 7.08 7.14 1.44
CA GLN A 181 5.85 7.76 1.90
C GLN A 181 5.25 6.95 3.05
N ALA A 182 5.07 7.57 4.21
CA ALA A 182 4.48 6.97 5.39
C ALA A 182 3.26 7.79 5.85
N ALA A 183 2.11 7.15 5.99
CA ALA A 183 0.88 7.82 6.40
C ALA A 183 0.03 6.97 7.34
N GLY A 184 -0.69 7.64 8.25
CA GLY A 184 -1.65 6.95 9.12
C GLY A 184 -2.84 6.36 8.33
N PHE A 185 -3.30 7.06 7.29
CA PHE A 185 -4.41 6.58 6.45
C PHE A 185 -3.91 6.11 5.06
N GLY A 186 -3.34 6.99 4.24
CA GLY A 186 -3.02 6.59 2.89
C GLY A 186 -1.96 7.40 2.15
N ASN A 187 -1.33 6.76 1.17
CA ASN A 187 -0.39 7.40 0.26
C ASN A 187 -0.89 7.31 -1.17
N VAL A 188 -0.75 8.40 -1.92
CA VAL A 188 -1.11 8.50 -3.34
C VAL A 188 0.05 9.05 -4.15
N ALA A 189 0.52 8.28 -5.11
CA ALA A 189 1.43 8.72 -6.16
C ALA A 189 0.71 8.68 -7.51
N LYS A 190 0.75 9.77 -8.28
CA LYS A 190 0.13 9.80 -9.61
C LYS A 190 1.03 9.25 -10.70
N GLY A 191 2.33 9.34 -10.52
CA GLY A 191 3.33 8.74 -11.41
C GLY A 191 3.91 7.44 -10.85
N ASP A 192 5.07 7.06 -11.39
CA ASP A 192 5.81 5.90 -10.92
C ASP A 192 6.35 6.09 -9.50
N LEU A 193 6.43 4.99 -8.76
CA LEU A 193 7.03 4.92 -7.44
C LEU A 193 8.30 4.08 -7.48
N ASP A 194 9.44 4.70 -7.17
CA ASP A 194 10.69 4.02 -6.84
C ASP A 194 10.96 4.18 -5.33
N GLY A 195 10.68 3.15 -4.53
CA GLY A 195 10.86 3.23 -3.09
C GLY A 195 9.79 2.49 -2.30
N ALA A 196 9.19 3.14 -1.29
CA ALA A 196 8.21 2.47 -0.46
C ALA A 196 7.02 3.36 -0.08
N GLN A 197 5.83 2.76 -0.02
CA GLN A 197 4.63 3.34 0.58
C GLN A 197 4.15 2.47 1.74
N VAL A 198 3.97 3.09 2.90
CA VAL A 198 3.44 2.42 4.11
C VAL A 198 2.24 3.21 4.63
N ALA A 199 1.11 2.55 4.80
CA ALA A 199 -0.12 3.20 5.24
C ALA A 199 -0.94 2.32 6.20
N GLY A 200 -1.67 2.96 7.10
CA GLY A 200 -2.62 2.26 7.95
C GLY A 200 -3.80 1.67 7.16
N PHE A 201 -4.29 2.37 6.12
CA PHE A 201 -5.40 1.89 5.30
C PHE A 201 -4.93 1.48 3.90
N GLY A 202 -4.42 2.37 3.06
CA GLY A 202 -4.16 2.01 1.68
C GLY A 202 -3.08 2.82 0.96
N ASN A 203 -2.44 2.19 -0.01
CA ASN A 203 -1.48 2.82 -0.91
C ASN A 203 -1.94 2.70 -2.36
N THR A 204 -1.77 3.78 -3.11
CA THR A 204 -2.08 3.80 -4.55
C THR A 204 -0.96 4.48 -5.32
N SER A 205 -0.44 3.80 -6.34
CA SER A 205 0.36 4.40 -7.40
C SER A 205 -0.40 4.23 -8.72
N VAL A 206 -0.63 5.33 -9.45
CA VAL A 206 -1.26 5.22 -10.78
C VAL A 206 -0.27 4.68 -11.81
N GLY A 207 1.02 4.97 -11.61
CA GLY A 207 2.12 4.41 -12.39
C GLY A 207 2.64 3.09 -11.84
N ASP A 208 3.83 2.71 -12.32
CA ASP A 208 4.51 1.48 -11.90
C ASP A 208 5.16 1.64 -10.53
N VAL A 209 5.27 0.53 -9.81
CA VAL A 209 5.96 0.46 -8.53
C VAL A 209 7.21 -0.39 -8.64
N ARG A 210 8.35 0.20 -8.30
CA ARG A 210 9.62 -0.48 -8.04
C ARG A 210 9.96 -0.35 -6.57
N GLY A 211 9.65 -1.40 -5.80
CA GLY A 211 9.86 -1.41 -4.35
C GLY A 211 8.74 -2.07 -3.56
N VAL A 212 8.24 -1.41 -2.52
CA VAL A 212 7.31 -2.02 -1.57
C VAL A 212 6.09 -1.13 -1.31
N GLN A 213 4.91 -1.74 -1.32
CA GLN A 213 3.69 -1.16 -0.78
C GLN A 213 3.19 -2.02 0.38
N ALA A 214 2.99 -1.43 1.57
CA ALA A 214 2.45 -2.10 2.74
C ALA A 214 1.27 -1.33 3.31
N ALA A 215 0.12 -1.98 3.46
CA ALA A 215 -1.11 -1.35 3.94
C ALA A 215 -1.94 -2.28 4.83
N GLY A 216 -2.68 -1.69 5.75
CA GLY A 216 -3.62 -2.46 6.58
C GLY A 216 -4.77 -3.03 5.76
N PHE A 217 -5.31 -2.28 4.78
CA PHE A 217 -6.41 -2.75 3.94
C PHE A 217 -5.94 -3.13 2.53
N GLY A 218 -5.36 -2.22 1.74
CA GLY A 218 -5.06 -2.55 0.37
C GLY A 218 -4.01 -1.72 -0.33
N ASN A 219 -3.40 -2.32 -1.37
CA ASN A 219 -2.44 -1.68 -2.25
C ASN A 219 -2.89 -1.79 -3.70
N ALA A 220 -2.65 -0.75 -4.49
CA ALA A 220 -2.92 -0.72 -5.91
C ALA A 220 -1.79 -0.04 -6.69
N CYS A 221 -1.39 -0.64 -7.81
CA CYS A 221 -0.48 0.00 -8.78
C CYS A 221 -0.75 -0.50 -10.21
N ASN A 222 -0.07 0.11 -11.19
CA ASN A 222 -0.08 -0.39 -12.55
C ASN A 222 0.75 -1.69 -12.62
N ASP A 223 2.05 -1.63 -12.85
CA ASP A 223 2.93 -2.80 -12.83
C ASP A 223 3.77 -2.79 -11.52
N LEU A 224 4.06 -3.97 -10.98
CA LEU A 224 4.81 -4.15 -9.75
C LEU A 224 6.13 -4.88 -10.01
N THR A 225 7.23 -4.26 -9.62
CA THR A 225 8.52 -4.93 -9.43
C THR A 225 8.91 -4.82 -7.96
N GLY A 226 8.72 -5.91 -7.21
CA GLY A 226 8.94 -5.93 -5.75
C GLY A 226 7.83 -6.60 -4.98
N ALA A 227 7.25 -5.95 -3.95
CA ALA A 227 6.29 -6.60 -3.09
C ALA A 227 5.11 -5.70 -2.67
N GLN A 228 3.91 -6.29 -2.61
CA GLN A 228 2.73 -5.71 -1.97
C GLN A 228 2.31 -6.57 -0.78
N PHE A 229 2.15 -5.94 0.37
CA PHE A 229 1.63 -6.55 1.60
C PHE A 229 0.36 -5.84 2.03
N SER A 230 -0.74 -6.58 2.19
CA SER A 230 -1.99 -6.01 2.69
C SER A 230 -2.72 -6.97 3.62
N GLY A 231 -3.54 -6.41 4.50
CA GLY A 231 -4.46 -7.23 5.30
C GLY A 231 -5.61 -7.79 4.47
N PHE A 232 -6.03 -7.08 3.39
CA PHE A 232 -7.19 -7.52 2.61
C PHE A 232 -6.88 -7.68 1.12
N ILE A 233 -6.53 -6.63 0.37
CA ILE A 233 -6.43 -6.73 -1.09
C ILE A 233 -5.16 -6.11 -1.67
N ASN A 234 -4.53 -6.82 -2.61
CA ASN A 234 -3.49 -6.28 -3.48
C ASN A 234 -3.96 -6.33 -4.94
N PHE A 235 -3.69 -5.25 -5.67
CA PHE A 235 -3.99 -5.14 -7.09
C PHE A 235 -2.76 -4.63 -7.86
N ALA A 236 -2.41 -5.32 -8.93
CA ALA A 236 -1.44 -4.87 -9.93
C ALA A 236 -1.76 -5.49 -11.30
N ASN A 237 -1.31 -4.90 -12.41
CA ASN A 237 -1.50 -5.52 -13.72
C ASN A 237 -0.45 -6.62 -13.93
N LYS A 238 0.84 -6.27 -14.01
CA LYS A 238 1.93 -7.24 -14.10
C LYS A 238 2.73 -7.25 -12.82
N VAL A 239 3.10 -8.43 -12.38
CA VAL A 239 3.85 -8.61 -11.13
C VAL A 239 5.15 -9.35 -11.41
N ASN A 240 6.26 -8.69 -11.09
CA ASN A 240 7.57 -9.29 -10.96
C ASN A 240 7.99 -9.23 -9.49
N GLY A 241 7.58 -10.23 -8.71
CA GLY A 241 7.74 -10.24 -7.27
C GLY A 241 6.56 -10.91 -6.53
N SER A 242 6.13 -10.38 -5.41
CA SER A 242 5.14 -11.05 -4.58
C SER A 242 4.01 -10.13 -4.14
N GLN A 243 2.81 -10.69 -4.09
CA GLN A 243 1.65 -10.11 -3.42
C GLN A 243 1.27 -10.98 -2.23
N VAL A 244 1.17 -10.41 -1.05
CA VAL A 244 0.73 -11.09 0.18
C VAL A 244 -0.47 -10.37 0.75
N GLY A 245 -1.63 -11.05 0.77
CA GLY A 245 -2.88 -10.46 1.25
C GLY A 245 -4.01 -11.49 1.25
N PHE A 246 -5.16 -11.15 1.82
CA PHE A 246 -6.30 -12.06 1.77
C PHE A 246 -6.76 -12.31 0.33
N ILE A 247 -6.82 -11.25 -0.49
CA ILE A 247 -7.10 -11.32 -1.93
C ILE A 247 -5.94 -10.71 -2.70
N ASN A 248 -5.41 -11.43 -3.69
CA ASN A 248 -4.41 -10.92 -4.62
C ASN A 248 -4.94 -10.99 -6.05
N ILE A 249 -4.91 -9.86 -6.75
CA ILE A 249 -5.40 -9.73 -8.11
C ILE A 249 -4.30 -9.21 -9.02
N ALA A 250 -4.04 -9.94 -10.10
CA ALA A 250 -3.11 -9.51 -11.13
C ALA A 250 -3.54 -9.98 -12.52
N ASP A 251 -3.11 -9.28 -13.57
CA ASP A 251 -3.25 -9.80 -14.95
C ASP A 251 -2.23 -10.93 -15.21
N SER A 252 -0.99 -10.77 -14.74
CA SER A 252 0.05 -11.78 -14.90
C SER A 252 1.14 -11.68 -13.83
N PHE A 253 1.80 -12.81 -13.56
CA PHE A 253 3.03 -12.89 -12.78
C PHE A 253 4.17 -13.32 -13.71
N GLU A 254 5.25 -12.54 -13.75
CA GLU A 254 6.48 -12.91 -14.45
C GLU A 254 7.37 -13.77 -13.55
N GLN A 255 7.53 -13.36 -12.30
CA GLN A 255 8.23 -14.11 -11.25
C GLN A 255 7.51 -13.92 -9.92
N GLY A 256 7.78 -14.87 -8.97
CA GLY A 256 7.22 -14.80 -7.63
C GLY A 256 5.85 -15.45 -7.50
N ALA A 257 5.07 -15.00 -6.52
CA ALA A 257 3.81 -15.65 -6.18
C ALA A 257 2.78 -14.72 -5.51
N PRO A 258 1.48 -14.92 -5.79
CA PRO A 258 0.38 -14.31 -5.04
C PRO A 258 0.03 -15.20 -3.82
N ILE A 259 0.44 -14.81 -2.62
CA ILE A 259 0.23 -15.59 -1.40
C ILE A 259 -1.00 -15.04 -0.67
N GLY A 260 -2.08 -15.83 -0.61
CA GLY A 260 -3.32 -15.42 0.05
C GLY A 260 -4.41 -16.46 0.01
N PHE A 261 -5.56 -16.13 0.62
CA PHE A 261 -6.74 -17.00 0.58
C PHE A 261 -7.31 -17.11 -0.84
N LEU A 262 -7.33 -16.01 -1.59
CA LEU A 262 -7.78 -16.01 -2.98
C LEU A 262 -6.77 -15.25 -3.85
N SER A 263 -6.16 -15.98 -4.78
CA SER A 263 -5.24 -15.41 -5.76
C SER A 263 -5.85 -15.53 -7.15
N PHE A 264 -6.24 -14.38 -7.71
CA PHE A 264 -6.85 -14.31 -9.03
C PHE A 264 -5.85 -13.70 -10.03
N VAL A 265 -5.32 -14.56 -10.91
CA VAL A 265 -4.39 -14.16 -11.97
C VAL A 265 -5.05 -14.42 -13.31
N LYS A 266 -5.31 -13.35 -14.07
CA LYS A 266 -6.08 -13.45 -15.34
C LYS A 266 -5.40 -14.35 -16.37
N ASN A 267 -4.10 -14.20 -16.56
CA ASN A 267 -3.28 -15.02 -17.46
C ASN A 267 -2.44 -16.05 -16.67
N GLY A 268 -2.90 -16.43 -15.46
CA GLY A 268 -2.21 -17.35 -14.59
C GLY A 268 -2.67 -18.79 -14.74
N TYR A 269 -2.23 -19.61 -13.78
CA TYR A 269 -2.58 -21.00 -13.71
C TYR A 269 -4.06 -21.17 -13.28
N ARG A 270 -4.82 -21.83 -14.12
CA ARG A 270 -6.17 -22.30 -13.85
C ARG A 270 -6.31 -23.73 -14.29
N ASN A 271 -6.77 -24.59 -13.39
CA ASN A 271 -6.92 -26.01 -13.67
C ASN A 271 -8.20 -26.53 -13.00
N TYR A 272 -8.97 -27.27 -13.72
CA TYR A 272 -10.13 -27.98 -13.22
C TYR A 272 -9.81 -29.48 -13.25
N SER A 273 -10.09 -30.20 -12.17
CA SER A 273 -9.86 -31.63 -12.13
C SER A 273 -11.01 -32.37 -11.50
N LEU A 274 -11.25 -33.56 -12.03
CA LEU A 274 -12.19 -34.56 -11.52
C LEU A 274 -11.42 -35.82 -11.23
N GLY A 275 -11.65 -36.41 -10.07
CA GLY A 275 -10.95 -37.64 -9.69
C GLY A 275 -11.73 -38.45 -8.67
N VAL A 276 -11.17 -39.62 -8.39
CA VAL A 276 -11.65 -40.50 -7.33
C VAL A 276 -10.47 -40.87 -6.43
N ASN A 277 -10.78 -41.20 -5.19
CA ASN A 277 -9.77 -41.55 -4.21
C ASN A 277 -10.15 -42.80 -3.41
N GLU A 278 -9.27 -43.25 -2.54
CA GLU A 278 -9.42 -44.47 -1.75
C GLU A 278 -10.60 -44.45 -0.78
N ILE A 279 -11.15 -43.31 -0.46
CA ILE A 279 -12.37 -43.17 0.40
C ILE A 279 -13.67 -43.38 -0.43
N GLY A 280 -13.53 -43.48 -1.74
CA GLY A 280 -14.67 -43.57 -2.65
C GLY A 280 -15.33 -42.22 -2.96
N TRP A 281 -14.65 -41.11 -2.73
CA TRP A 281 -15.09 -39.79 -3.10
C TRP A 281 -14.86 -39.53 -4.60
N ALA A 282 -15.93 -39.06 -5.27
CA ALA A 282 -15.79 -38.31 -6.49
C ALA A 282 -15.47 -36.85 -6.11
N GLU A 283 -14.34 -36.35 -6.54
CA GLU A 283 -13.78 -35.08 -6.12
C GLU A 283 -13.59 -34.14 -7.30
N PHE A 284 -14.18 -32.96 -7.23
CA PHE A 284 -13.90 -31.85 -8.13
C PHE A 284 -12.97 -30.87 -7.46
N GLN A 285 -11.92 -30.44 -8.15
CA GLN A 285 -10.99 -29.42 -7.67
C GLN A 285 -10.86 -28.31 -8.70
N PHE A 286 -10.85 -27.07 -8.21
CA PHE A 286 -10.53 -25.87 -8.97
C PHE A 286 -9.28 -25.24 -8.39
N ARG A 287 -8.27 -24.99 -9.24
CA ARG A 287 -7.02 -24.34 -8.89
C ARG A 287 -6.92 -22.98 -9.55
N THR A 288 -6.43 -21.98 -8.81
CA THR A 288 -6.23 -20.61 -9.33
C THR A 288 -5.04 -19.93 -8.68
N GLY A 289 -4.28 -19.18 -9.48
CA GLY A 289 -3.06 -18.50 -9.03
C GLY A 289 -1.94 -18.56 -10.07
N THR A 290 -0.76 -18.94 -9.62
CA THR A 290 0.40 -19.25 -10.49
C THR A 290 0.76 -20.74 -10.38
N GLU A 291 1.56 -21.23 -11.30
CA GLU A 291 2.04 -22.64 -11.24
C GLU A 291 2.83 -22.92 -9.96
N ARG A 292 3.65 -21.96 -9.52
CA ARG A 292 4.47 -22.08 -8.30
C ARG A 292 3.68 -21.93 -7.02
N PHE A 293 2.54 -21.24 -7.06
CA PHE A 293 1.64 -21.08 -5.91
C PHE A 293 0.22 -20.90 -6.40
N HIS A 294 -0.66 -21.84 -6.06
CA HIS A 294 -2.08 -21.75 -6.38
C HIS A 294 -2.95 -22.12 -5.19
N ASN A 295 -4.13 -21.54 -5.17
CA ASN A 295 -5.19 -21.94 -4.26
C ASN A 295 -5.95 -23.11 -4.84
N VAL A 296 -6.38 -24.02 -3.99
CA VAL A 296 -7.17 -25.22 -4.34
C VAL A 296 -8.52 -25.15 -3.63
N PHE A 297 -9.58 -25.17 -4.40
CA PHE A 297 -10.94 -25.30 -3.93
C PHE A 297 -11.44 -26.68 -4.32
N ALA A 298 -11.91 -27.48 -3.36
CA ALA A 298 -12.32 -28.84 -3.58
C ALA A 298 -13.74 -29.09 -3.06
N VAL A 299 -14.50 -29.88 -3.82
CA VAL A 299 -15.77 -30.46 -3.38
C VAL A 299 -15.73 -31.96 -3.63
N ALA A 300 -16.01 -32.72 -2.61
CA ALA A 300 -15.98 -34.19 -2.68
C ALA A 300 -17.32 -34.79 -2.26
N LEU A 301 -17.74 -35.84 -2.94
CA LEU A 301 -19.02 -36.51 -2.75
C LEU A 301 -18.83 -38.01 -2.75
N ASN A 302 -19.39 -38.73 -1.76
CA ASN A 302 -19.57 -40.16 -1.78
C ASN A 302 -21.07 -40.47 -1.74
N PRO A 303 -21.67 -40.90 -2.85
CA PRO A 303 -23.10 -41.15 -2.94
C PRO A 303 -23.51 -42.54 -2.42
N ILE A 304 -22.57 -43.41 -1.96
CA ILE A 304 -22.85 -44.76 -1.56
C ILE A 304 -23.83 -44.77 -0.36
N PRO A 305 -24.99 -45.42 -0.46
CA PRO A 305 -25.93 -45.53 0.66
C PRO A 305 -25.27 -46.08 1.92
N ASN A 306 -25.63 -45.56 3.10
CA ASN A 306 -25.06 -45.84 4.41
C ASN A 306 -23.64 -45.35 4.68
N SER A 307 -22.93 -44.84 3.64
CA SER A 307 -21.62 -44.22 3.75
C SER A 307 -21.58 -42.82 3.09
N SER A 308 -22.77 -42.27 2.85
CA SER A 308 -22.88 -40.95 2.17
C SER A 308 -22.14 -39.90 2.98
N SER A 309 -21.24 -39.23 2.30
CA SER A 309 -20.47 -38.13 2.85
C SER A 309 -20.20 -37.11 1.76
N TRP A 310 -20.10 -35.88 2.14
CA TRP A 310 -19.59 -34.82 1.27
C TRP A 310 -18.61 -33.92 2.03
N ALA A 311 -17.76 -33.24 1.33
CA ALA A 311 -16.81 -32.34 1.94
C ALA A 311 -16.56 -31.12 1.05
N PHE A 312 -16.31 -30.00 1.70
CA PHE A 312 -15.73 -28.80 1.07
C PHE A 312 -14.31 -28.67 1.56
N GLY A 313 -13.38 -28.48 0.63
CA GLY A 313 -11.95 -28.32 0.91
C GLY A 313 -11.41 -27.00 0.39
N TYR A 314 -10.50 -26.44 1.15
CA TYR A 314 -9.65 -25.33 0.74
C TYR A 314 -8.20 -25.71 1.01
N GLY A 315 -7.32 -25.32 0.09
CA GLY A 315 -5.90 -25.61 0.20
C GLY A 315 -5.01 -24.75 -0.68
N ILE A 316 -3.75 -25.07 -0.62
CA ILE A 316 -2.70 -24.47 -1.42
C ILE A 316 -1.91 -25.57 -2.13
N GLY A 317 -1.33 -25.24 -3.26
CA GLY A 317 -0.51 -26.16 -4.02
C GLY A 317 0.59 -25.48 -4.82
N SER A 318 1.47 -26.32 -5.35
CA SER A 318 2.59 -25.90 -6.19
C SER A 318 2.84 -26.96 -7.26
N LYS A 319 3.07 -26.52 -8.51
CA LYS A 319 3.65 -27.35 -9.56
C LYS A 319 5.17 -27.35 -9.36
N VAL A 320 5.71 -28.48 -8.90
CA VAL A 320 7.15 -28.62 -8.54
C VAL A 320 7.99 -29.11 -9.70
N LEU A 321 7.39 -29.78 -10.66
CA LEU A 321 7.99 -30.18 -11.93
C LEU A 321 7.03 -29.84 -13.04
N ASP A 322 7.54 -29.18 -14.07
CA ASP A 322 6.83 -28.78 -15.27
C ASP A 322 7.65 -29.19 -16.49
N THR A 323 7.13 -30.06 -17.31
CA THR A 323 7.75 -30.52 -18.55
C THR A 323 6.70 -30.56 -19.68
N ASP A 324 7.13 -30.59 -20.93
CA ASP A 324 6.23 -30.63 -22.09
C ASP A 324 5.20 -31.77 -22.07
N LYS A 325 5.44 -32.82 -21.29
CA LYS A 325 4.59 -34.02 -21.29
C LYS A 325 4.01 -34.38 -19.92
N SER A 326 4.57 -33.84 -18.84
CA SER A 326 4.15 -34.25 -17.50
C SER A 326 4.51 -33.21 -16.45
N ASP A 327 3.65 -33.10 -15.45
CA ASP A 327 3.81 -32.25 -14.30
C ASP A 327 3.79 -33.06 -13.01
N VAL A 328 4.44 -32.51 -11.98
CA VAL A 328 4.27 -32.98 -10.60
C VAL A 328 3.69 -31.85 -9.77
N ILE A 329 2.51 -32.08 -9.23
CA ILE A 329 1.77 -31.11 -8.43
C ILE A 329 1.68 -31.62 -7.01
N ILE A 330 2.02 -30.78 -6.04
CA ILE A 330 1.84 -31.06 -4.62
C ILE A 330 0.77 -30.12 -4.09
N ASP A 331 -0.31 -30.69 -3.55
CA ASP A 331 -1.42 -29.97 -2.93
C ASP A 331 -1.52 -30.33 -1.44
N LEU A 332 -1.76 -29.33 -0.61
CA LEU A 332 -2.17 -29.46 0.79
C LEU A 332 -3.59 -28.90 0.93
N VAL A 333 -4.55 -29.77 1.23
CA VAL A 333 -5.97 -29.40 1.31
C VAL A 333 -6.56 -29.82 2.65
N ALA A 334 -7.26 -28.89 3.29
CA ALA A 334 -8.07 -29.17 4.48
C ALA A 334 -9.55 -29.23 4.08
N TYR A 335 -10.22 -30.32 4.46
CA TYR A 335 -11.63 -30.55 4.17
C TYR A 335 -12.45 -30.51 5.45
N GLN A 336 -13.58 -29.81 5.42
CA GLN A 336 -14.65 -30.00 6.39
C GLN A 336 -15.58 -31.09 5.86
N VAL A 337 -15.70 -32.18 6.59
CA VAL A 337 -16.43 -33.40 6.18
C VAL A 337 -17.80 -33.42 6.81
N GLN A 338 -18.81 -33.80 6.03
CA GLN A 338 -20.19 -33.99 6.43
C GLN A 338 -20.57 -35.47 6.19
N GLU A 339 -21.05 -36.12 7.21
CA GLU A 339 -21.45 -37.55 7.12
C GLU A 339 -22.92 -37.72 7.49
N LYS A 340 -23.66 -38.51 6.72
CA LYS A 340 -25.05 -38.94 6.92
C LYS A 340 -26.10 -37.79 6.85
N LYS A 341 -25.73 -36.57 7.13
CA LYS A 341 -26.60 -35.37 7.05
C LYS A 341 -25.98 -34.34 6.16
N LEU A 342 -26.82 -33.47 5.59
CA LEU A 342 -26.34 -32.39 4.75
C LEU A 342 -25.41 -31.44 5.50
N PHE A 343 -25.73 -31.16 6.78
CA PHE A 343 -24.85 -30.44 7.69
C PHE A 343 -24.81 -31.15 9.04
N THR A 344 -23.61 -31.55 9.46
CA THR A 344 -23.36 -32.17 10.73
C THR A 344 -22.74 -31.15 11.67
N ASN A 345 -23.39 -30.89 12.79
CA ASN A 345 -22.89 -29.93 13.78
C ASN A 345 -21.79 -30.56 14.64
N THR A 346 -20.62 -30.84 14.05
CA THR A 346 -19.48 -31.47 14.74
C THR A 346 -18.17 -31.11 14.02
N TYR A 347 -17.08 -31.13 14.79
CA TYR A 347 -15.75 -31.06 14.19
C TYR A 347 -15.43 -32.41 13.51
N ASN A 348 -15.24 -32.35 12.20
CA ASN A 348 -14.93 -33.52 11.37
C ASN A 348 -14.11 -33.06 10.17
N ALA A 349 -12.79 -33.11 10.29
CA ALA A 349 -11.85 -32.52 9.33
C ALA A 349 -10.91 -33.58 8.75
N LEU A 350 -10.60 -33.47 7.48
CA LEU A 350 -9.57 -34.24 6.79
C LEU A 350 -8.50 -33.30 6.24
N TYR A 351 -7.27 -33.53 6.64
CA TYR A 351 -6.10 -32.84 6.09
C TYR A 351 -5.38 -33.81 5.15
N ARG A 352 -5.23 -33.41 3.89
CA ARG A 352 -4.62 -34.26 2.86
C ARG A 352 -3.45 -33.53 2.23
N ILE A 353 -2.30 -34.20 2.19
CA ILE A 353 -1.16 -33.85 1.33
C ILE A 353 -1.18 -34.84 0.17
N SER A 354 -1.18 -34.35 -1.05
CA SER A 354 -1.16 -35.20 -2.24
C SER A 354 -0.04 -34.82 -3.18
N ALA A 355 0.65 -35.83 -3.73
CA ALA A 355 1.58 -35.66 -4.84
C ALA A 355 0.95 -36.30 -6.09
N LYS A 356 0.69 -35.50 -7.10
CA LYS A 356 0.02 -35.89 -8.33
C LYS A 356 1.02 -35.84 -9.48
N TYR A 357 1.18 -36.96 -10.17
CA TYR A 357 1.85 -37.00 -11.46
C TYR A 357 0.78 -36.84 -12.54
N GLU A 358 0.88 -35.79 -13.33
CA GLU A 358 -0.06 -35.42 -14.38
C GLU A 358 0.61 -35.64 -15.73
N TYR A 359 -0.01 -36.42 -16.63
CA TYR A 359 0.47 -36.70 -17.96
C TYR A 359 -0.42 -36.03 -19.02
N HIS A 360 0.17 -35.15 -19.84
CA HIS A 360 -0.52 -34.39 -20.86
C HIS A 360 -0.69 -35.16 -22.16
N SER A 361 -1.92 -35.23 -22.66
CA SER A 361 -2.20 -35.78 -23.99
C SER A 361 -1.66 -34.85 -25.08
N LYS A 362 -1.19 -35.43 -26.18
CA LYS A 362 -0.70 -34.69 -27.38
C LYS A 362 -1.71 -33.65 -27.92
N ALA A 363 -2.99 -33.76 -27.58
CA ALA A 363 -4.03 -32.84 -28.00
C ALA A 363 -4.25 -31.67 -27.05
N ASN A 364 -3.50 -31.55 -25.94
CA ASN A 364 -3.49 -30.48 -24.93
C ASN A 364 -4.86 -30.06 -24.34
N ARG A 365 -5.90 -30.89 -24.45
CA ARG A 365 -7.21 -30.56 -23.88
C ARG A 365 -7.49 -31.18 -22.55
N PHE A 366 -6.81 -32.27 -22.21
CA PHE A 366 -6.89 -32.90 -20.89
C PHE A 366 -5.61 -33.66 -20.57
N ALA A 367 -5.39 -33.79 -19.27
CA ALA A 367 -4.35 -34.63 -18.74
C ALA A 367 -4.96 -35.71 -17.83
N ILE A 368 -4.28 -36.85 -17.73
CA ILE A 368 -4.61 -37.88 -16.75
C ILE A 368 -3.62 -37.77 -15.63
N TRP A 369 -4.11 -37.77 -14.41
CA TRP A 369 -3.25 -37.68 -13.25
C TRP A 369 -3.52 -38.80 -12.24
N GLY A 370 -2.51 -39.12 -11.46
CA GLY A 370 -2.61 -40.05 -10.36
C GLY A 370 -1.46 -39.89 -9.38
N GLY A 371 -1.65 -40.34 -8.18
CA GLY A 371 -0.59 -40.30 -7.20
C GLY A 371 -1.02 -40.62 -5.75
N PRO A 372 -0.04 -40.70 -4.83
CA PRO A 372 -0.28 -40.96 -3.44
C PRO A 372 -0.84 -39.75 -2.69
N SER A 373 -1.50 -40.06 -1.56
CA SER A 373 -1.90 -39.04 -0.59
C SER A 373 -1.57 -39.50 0.84
N LEU A 374 -1.25 -38.54 1.68
CA LEU A 374 -1.14 -38.68 3.13
C LEU A 374 -2.36 -38.02 3.75
N ASN A 375 -3.09 -38.75 4.56
CA ASN A 375 -4.37 -38.34 5.11
C ASN A 375 -4.34 -38.35 6.63
N LEU A 376 -4.65 -37.20 7.26
CA LEU A 376 -4.90 -37.07 8.68
C LEU A 376 -6.36 -36.67 8.87
N HIS A 377 -7.15 -37.56 9.40
CA HIS A 377 -8.54 -37.34 9.73
C HIS A 377 -8.71 -37.08 11.21
N GLN A 378 -9.41 -36.04 11.57
CA GLN A 378 -9.73 -35.71 12.95
C GLN A 378 -11.24 -35.52 13.12
N SER A 379 -11.84 -36.23 14.06
CA SER A 379 -13.27 -36.10 14.36
C SER A 379 -13.51 -36.05 15.87
N ALA A 380 -14.45 -35.17 16.26
CA ALA A 380 -14.91 -35.15 17.66
C ALA A 380 -15.72 -36.42 17.99
N TYR A 381 -15.81 -36.77 19.26
CA TYR A 381 -16.64 -37.89 19.74
C TYR A 381 -18.11 -37.53 19.91
N GLN A 382 -18.42 -36.22 19.91
CA GLN A 382 -19.77 -35.72 20.09
C GLN A 382 -20.05 -34.57 19.12
N THR A 383 -21.31 -34.44 18.77
CA THR A 383 -21.80 -33.23 18.10
C THR A 383 -21.85 -32.07 19.10
N PHE A 384 -21.94 -30.81 18.63
CA PHE A 384 -22.11 -29.65 19.51
C PHE A 384 -23.40 -29.73 20.35
N ASP A 385 -24.39 -30.54 19.91
CA ASP A 385 -25.62 -30.81 20.65
C ASP A 385 -25.48 -31.94 21.69
N GLY A 386 -24.26 -32.43 21.94
CA GLY A 386 -23.97 -33.49 22.92
C GLY A 386 -24.25 -34.92 22.46
N ASN A 387 -24.72 -35.17 21.24
CA ASN A 387 -24.98 -36.50 20.73
C ASN A 387 -23.67 -37.19 20.34
N ALA A 388 -23.58 -38.53 20.62
CA ALA A 388 -22.42 -39.32 20.27
C ALA A 388 -22.20 -39.31 18.74
N PHE A 389 -20.97 -39.05 18.32
CA PHE A 389 -20.57 -39.05 16.92
C PHE A 389 -19.39 -40.02 16.71
N LYS A 390 -19.45 -40.80 15.67
CA LYS A 390 -18.34 -41.69 15.25
C LYS A 390 -18.23 -41.62 13.72
N SER A 391 -17.14 -41.03 13.25
CA SER A 391 -16.84 -40.98 11.82
C SER A 391 -16.44 -42.38 11.30
N LYS A 392 -16.91 -42.67 10.08
CA LYS A 392 -16.56 -43.88 9.31
C LYS A 392 -15.73 -43.56 8.06
N LEU A 393 -15.15 -42.36 7.99
CA LEU A 393 -14.48 -41.88 6.80
C LEU A 393 -13.23 -42.67 6.42
N SER A 394 -12.46 -43.08 7.42
CA SER A 394 -11.18 -43.79 7.18
C SER A 394 -11.42 -45.22 6.65
N PRO A 395 -10.92 -45.57 5.45
CA PRO A 395 -11.06 -46.91 4.89
C PRO A 395 -10.22 -47.94 5.66
N TYR A 396 -9.07 -47.53 6.17
CA TYR A 396 -8.17 -48.26 7.07
C TYR A 396 -7.32 -47.27 7.85
N THR A 397 -6.62 -47.71 8.86
CA THR A 397 -5.84 -46.82 9.76
C THR A 397 -4.48 -47.40 10.00
N ILE A 398 -3.43 -46.61 9.76
CA ILE A 398 -2.03 -46.96 10.04
C ILE A 398 -1.67 -46.54 11.46
N LEU A 399 -2.03 -45.29 11.81
CA LEU A 399 -1.85 -44.72 13.15
C LEU A 399 -3.18 -44.18 13.66
N GLU A 400 -3.49 -44.48 14.91
CA GLU A 400 -4.71 -44.04 15.59
C GLU A 400 -4.34 -43.44 16.95
N ASP A 401 -4.87 -42.28 17.23
CA ASP A 401 -4.77 -41.62 18.53
C ASP A 401 -6.17 -41.24 19.02
N LYS A 402 -6.50 -41.72 20.22
CA LYS A 402 -7.77 -41.48 20.91
C LYS A 402 -7.57 -40.43 21.99
N GLY A 403 -7.41 -39.19 21.60
CA GLY A 403 -7.35 -38.08 22.54
C GLY A 403 -8.67 -37.91 23.32
N THR A 404 -8.65 -37.02 24.30
CA THR A 404 -9.81 -36.79 25.20
C THR A 404 -11.04 -36.27 24.44
N TYR A 405 -10.86 -35.40 23.43
CA TYR A 405 -11.94 -34.74 22.72
C TYR A 405 -12.03 -35.08 21.24
N VAL A 406 -10.90 -35.54 20.66
CA VAL A 406 -10.74 -35.74 19.22
C VAL A 406 -10.12 -37.08 18.96
N HIS A 407 -10.67 -37.78 18.00
CA HIS A 407 -10.15 -39.04 17.48
C HIS A 407 -9.38 -38.77 16.19
N SER A 408 -8.08 -39.00 16.19
CA SER A 408 -7.20 -38.81 15.04
C SER A 408 -6.84 -40.14 14.39
N LYS A 409 -6.91 -40.19 13.05
CA LYS A 409 -6.56 -41.35 12.25
C LYS A 409 -5.68 -40.93 11.09
N PHE A 410 -4.62 -41.69 10.86
CA PHE A 410 -3.71 -41.45 9.73
C PHE A 410 -3.66 -42.68 8.82
N TRP A 411 -3.67 -42.42 7.52
CA TRP A 411 -3.45 -43.43 6.48
C TRP A 411 -2.79 -42.88 5.23
N VAL A 412 -2.24 -43.76 4.38
CA VAL A 412 -1.72 -43.44 3.05
C VAL A 412 -2.79 -43.81 2.03
N GLY A 413 -3.15 -42.91 1.15
CA GLY A 413 -4.14 -43.15 0.10
C GLY A 413 -3.56 -43.06 -1.29
N ALA A 414 -4.43 -43.25 -2.25
CA ALA A 414 -4.15 -43.03 -3.67
C ALA A 414 -5.35 -42.37 -4.34
N GLN A 415 -5.05 -41.60 -5.38
CA GLN A 415 -6.07 -40.89 -6.14
C GLN A 415 -5.71 -40.89 -7.62
N VAL A 416 -6.75 -40.84 -8.46
CA VAL A 416 -6.62 -40.82 -9.91
C VAL A 416 -7.73 -39.95 -10.51
N GLY A 417 -7.46 -39.28 -11.63
CA GLY A 417 -8.45 -38.47 -12.27
C GLY A 417 -8.01 -37.87 -13.59
N VAL A 418 -8.77 -36.90 -14.04
CA VAL A 418 -8.53 -36.12 -15.24
C VAL A 418 -8.55 -34.64 -14.91
N SER A 419 -7.76 -33.85 -15.63
CA SER A 419 -7.71 -32.38 -15.53
C SER A 419 -7.88 -31.74 -16.91
N PHE A 420 -8.42 -30.53 -16.92
CA PHE A 420 -8.75 -29.76 -18.11
C PHE A 420 -8.78 -28.24 -17.86
#